data_8c6f16920c65a4a4aeb473cf8673e26b
#
_entry.id   8c6f16920c65a4a4aeb473cf8673e26b
#
_cell.length_a   1.000
_cell.length_b   1.000
_cell.length_c   1.000
_cell.angle_alpha   90.00
_cell.angle_beta   90.00
_cell.angle_gamma   90.00
#
_symmetry.space_group_name_H-M   'P 1'
#
loop_
_entity.id
_entity.type
_entity.pdbx_description
1 polymer ?
#
loop_
_entity_poly.entity_id
_entity_poly.type
_entity_poly.pdbx_seq_one_letter_code
_entity_poly.pdbx_strand_id
1 'polypeptide(L)'
;MTAQHPDRVLPAAVLWDMDGTIIDTEPIWQQSQVELTDRYGVVWTHEDGLALVGSGLERSGEILRDKGVDMEVEEIIQWMTEYVMVRLRDAELPWRPGARELIEGLHARGIPTALVTMSRRKMALVAAEALGDRGFRVVVAGDDVERPKPFPDAYLSAAAQLQVDATACVAIEDSATGVASAVASGAVTVAVEHIVPLSDITGGDVHLTTLADVDVDRLVELTGPALAARTQEVAR
;
A
#
# COMPACT_ATOMS: atom_id res chain seq x y z
N MET A 1 -6.95 33.30 16.72
CA MET A 1 -6.82 32.51 17.95
C MET A 1 -7.25 31.10 17.59
N THR A 2 -6.30 30.24 17.26
CA THR A 2 -6.52 28.81 16.96
C THR A 2 -6.78 28.11 18.29
N ALA A 3 -7.97 27.56 18.45
CA ALA A 3 -8.30 26.70 19.57
C ALA A 3 -7.35 25.49 19.54
N GLN A 4 -6.40 25.42 20.44
CA GLN A 4 -5.64 24.21 20.71
C GLN A 4 -6.62 23.20 21.32
N HIS A 5 -7.03 22.19 20.55
CA HIS A 5 -7.67 21.01 21.07
C HIS A 5 -6.59 20.19 21.82
N PRO A 6 -6.73 19.96 23.14
CA PRO A 6 -5.68 19.38 23.99
C PRO A 6 -5.37 17.90 23.74
N ASP A 7 -6.08 17.23 22.84
CA ASP A 7 -6.00 15.77 22.66
C ASP A 7 -5.67 15.31 21.23
N ARG A 8 -5.04 16.16 20.39
CA ARG A 8 -4.63 15.75 19.04
C ARG A 8 -3.27 15.04 19.11
N VAL A 9 -3.30 13.71 19.16
CA VAL A 9 -2.09 12.88 19.05
C VAL A 9 -1.70 12.79 17.58
N LEU A 10 -0.51 13.33 17.24
CA LEU A 10 0.06 13.19 15.90
C LEU A 10 0.68 11.81 15.73
N PRO A 11 0.57 11.17 14.56
CA PRO A 11 1.32 9.96 14.28
C PRO A 11 2.82 10.26 14.22
N ALA A 12 3.64 9.35 14.74
CA ALA A 12 5.10 9.43 14.63
C ALA A 12 5.55 9.27 13.18
N ALA A 13 4.81 8.51 12.37
CA ALA A 13 4.96 8.37 10.92
C ALA A 13 3.66 7.87 10.29
N VAL A 14 3.53 8.03 8.96
CA VAL A 14 2.47 7.39 8.17
C VAL A 14 3.10 6.40 7.19
N LEU A 15 2.66 5.14 7.26
CA LEU A 15 3.14 4.00 6.49
C LEU A 15 2.12 3.69 5.41
N TRP A 16 2.51 3.79 4.15
CA TRP A 16 1.61 3.74 3.01
C TRP A 16 1.79 2.46 2.22
N ASP A 17 0.73 1.72 2.01
CA ASP A 17 0.70 0.79 0.89
C ASP A 17 0.70 1.55 -0.45
N MET A 18 1.01 0.87 -1.56
CA MET A 18 1.16 1.46 -2.88
C MET A 18 -0.01 1.17 -3.80
N ASP A 19 -0.14 -0.11 -4.16
CA ASP A 19 -1.02 -0.58 -5.23
C ASP A 19 -2.48 -0.60 -4.76
N GLY A 20 -3.32 0.28 -5.31
CA GLY A 20 -4.71 0.45 -4.86
C GLY A 20 -4.89 1.48 -3.74
N THR A 21 -3.82 1.84 -3.03
CA THR A 21 -3.84 2.83 -1.95
C THR A 21 -3.36 4.21 -2.41
N ILE A 22 -2.16 4.30 -2.98
CA ILE A 22 -1.56 5.56 -3.48
C ILE A 22 -1.85 5.73 -4.96
N ILE A 23 -1.65 4.67 -5.75
CA ILE A 23 -1.85 4.64 -7.20
C ILE A 23 -2.74 3.47 -7.59
N ASP A 24 -3.60 3.69 -8.60
CA ASP A 24 -4.44 2.65 -9.18
C ASP A 24 -3.69 1.90 -10.29
N THR A 25 -2.94 0.90 -9.91
CA THR A 25 -2.16 0.07 -10.83
C THR A 25 -2.93 -1.14 -11.37
N GLU A 26 -4.06 -1.47 -10.78
CA GLU A 26 -4.80 -2.69 -11.10
C GLU A 26 -5.18 -2.82 -12.59
N PRO A 27 -5.67 -1.76 -13.28
CA PRO A 27 -5.95 -1.85 -14.72
C PRO A 27 -4.70 -2.21 -15.54
N ILE A 28 -3.52 -1.78 -15.10
CA ILE A 28 -2.25 -2.04 -15.80
C ILE A 28 -1.81 -3.49 -15.52
N TRP A 29 -1.98 -3.97 -14.30
CA TRP A 29 -1.73 -5.38 -13.96
C TRP A 29 -2.63 -6.31 -14.77
N GLN A 30 -3.94 -6.05 -14.82
CA GLN A 30 -4.89 -6.85 -15.61
C GLN A 30 -4.51 -6.84 -17.10
N GLN A 31 -4.13 -5.69 -17.65
CA GLN A 31 -3.68 -5.60 -19.02
C GLN A 31 -2.39 -6.42 -19.27
N SER A 32 -1.47 -6.44 -18.31
CA SER A 32 -0.25 -7.25 -18.40
C SER A 32 -0.57 -8.75 -18.46
N GLN A 33 -1.54 -9.20 -17.66
CA GLN A 33 -1.98 -10.61 -17.65
C GLN A 33 -2.59 -11.01 -18.98
N VAL A 34 -3.49 -10.17 -19.53
CA VAL A 34 -4.11 -10.41 -20.85
C VAL A 34 -3.04 -10.49 -21.94
N GLU A 35 -2.12 -9.51 -22.00
CA GLU A 35 -1.10 -9.49 -23.05
C GLU A 35 -0.12 -10.67 -22.93
N LEU A 36 0.21 -11.10 -21.72
CA LEU A 36 1.07 -12.26 -21.51
C LEU A 36 0.37 -13.55 -21.96
N THR A 37 -0.87 -13.76 -21.55
CA THR A 37 -1.65 -14.96 -21.89
C THR A 37 -1.93 -15.06 -23.38
N ASP A 38 -2.22 -13.93 -24.05
CA ASP A 38 -2.40 -13.87 -25.49
C ASP A 38 -1.14 -14.34 -26.25
N ARG A 39 0.06 -14.02 -25.80
CA ARG A 39 1.33 -14.49 -26.42
C ARG A 39 1.49 -16.00 -26.41
N TYR A 40 0.91 -16.67 -25.41
CA TYR A 40 0.96 -18.12 -25.25
C TYR A 40 -0.31 -18.81 -25.75
N GLY A 41 -1.28 -18.06 -26.30
CA GLY A 41 -2.56 -18.60 -26.79
C GLY A 41 -3.44 -19.16 -25.65
N VAL A 42 -3.25 -18.66 -24.43
CA VAL A 42 -4.02 -19.05 -23.24
C VAL A 42 -5.29 -18.22 -23.16
N VAL A 43 -6.43 -18.88 -22.95
CA VAL A 43 -7.69 -18.19 -22.70
C VAL A 43 -7.68 -17.59 -21.30
N TRP A 44 -7.76 -16.26 -21.23
CA TRP A 44 -7.79 -15.50 -19.99
C TRP A 44 -9.08 -14.70 -19.90
N THR A 45 -9.87 -14.94 -18.86
CA THR A 45 -11.16 -14.28 -18.67
C THR A 45 -11.04 -13.11 -17.68
N HIS A 46 -12.03 -12.23 -17.69
CA HIS A 46 -12.12 -11.17 -16.68
C HIS A 46 -12.19 -11.75 -15.24
N GLU A 47 -12.88 -12.87 -15.07
CA GLU A 47 -12.98 -13.56 -13.77
C GLU A 47 -11.62 -14.09 -13.30
N ASP A 48 -10.77 -14.58 -14.22
CA ASP A 48 -9.39 -14.99 -13.91
C ASP A 48 -8.57 -13.81 -13.39
N GLY A 49 -8.69 -12.64 -14.03
CA GLY A 49 -8.03 -11.41 -13.58
C GLY A 49 -8.50 -10.95 -12.20
N LEU A 50 -9.81 -10.93 -11.96
CA LEU A 50 -10.38 -10.57 -10.67
C LEU A 50 -9.90 -11.50 -9.52
N ALA A 51 -9.72 -12.78 -9.80
CA ALA A 51 -9.22 -13.75 -8.83
C ALA A 51 -7.78 -13.48 -8.37
N LEU A 52 -7.03 -12.64 -9.10
CA LEU A 52 -5.66 -12.25 -8.75
C LEU A 52 -5.58 -10.94 -7.95
N VAL A 53 -6.67 -10.18 -7.87
CA VAL A 53 -6.71 -8.92 -7.10
C VAL A 53 -6.34 -9.17 -5.64
N GLY A 54 -5.32 -8.45 -5.16
CA GLY A 54 -4.82 -8.60 -3.79
C GLY A 54 -4.03 -9.88 -3.52
N SER A 55 -3.77 -10.73 -4.53
CA SER A 55 -2.84 -11.86 -4.41
C SER A 55 -1.39 -11.40 -4.59
N GLY A 56 -0.46 -12.09 -3.92
CA GLY A 56 0.97 -11.83 -4.10
C GLY A 56 1.44 -12.21 -5.50
N LEU A 57 2.53 -11.59 -5.97
CA LEU A 57 3.08 -11.80 -7.32
C LEU A 57 3.44 -13.27 -7.58
N GLU A 58 3.96 -13.98 -6.58
CA GLU A 58 4.30 -15.40 -6.67
C GLU A 58 3.06 -16.24 -6.98
N ARG A 59 1.96 -15.97 -6.27
CA ARG A 59 0.68 -16.67 -6.50
C ARG A 59 0.11 -16.35 -7.87
N SER A 60 0.20 -15.11 -8.30
CA SER A 60 -0.24 -14.69 -9.65
C SER A 60 0.56 -15.41 -10.74
N GLY A 61 1.90 -15.48 -10.58
CA GLY A 61 2.78 -16.20 -11.48
C GLY A 61 2.48 -17.69 -11.56
N GLU A 62 2.22 -18.35 -10.41
CA GLU A 62 1.80 -19.76 -10.37
C GLU A 62 0.51 -19.99 -11.16
N ILE A 63 -0.51 -19.16 -10.94
CA ILE A 63 -1.81 -19.29 -11.63
C ILE A 63 -1.65 -19.11 -13.14
N LEU A 64 -0.89 -18.13 -13.60
CA LEU A 64 -0.63 -17.90 -15.02
C LEU A 64 0.11 -19.09 -15.66
N ARG A 65 1.13 -19.62 -14.99
CA ARG A 65 1.83 -20.82 -15.43
C ARG A 65 0.91 -22.05 -15.48
N ASP A 66 0.12 -22.27 -14.45
CA ASP A 66 -0.81 -23.41 -14.37
C ASP A 66 -1.93 -23.32 -15.45
N LYS A 67 -2.25 -22.11 -15.89
CA LYS A 67 -3.17 -21.85 -17.01
C LYS A 67 -2.55 -22.09 -18.38
N GLY A 68 -1.23 -22.24 -18.47
CA GLY A 68 -0.54 -22.58 -19.72
C GLY A 68 0.47 -21.57 -20.23
N VAL A 69 0.83 -20.55 -19.45
CA VAL A 69 1.97 -19.68 -19.78
C VAL A 69 3.26 -20.47 -19.56
N ASP A 70 3.95 -20.83 -20.63
CA ASP A 70 5.18 -21.63 -20.62
C ASP A 70 6.41 -20.77 -20.26
N MET A 71 6.43 -20.33 -19.00
CA MET A 71 7.53 -19.57 -18.38
C MET A 71 7.69 -20.00 -16.93
N GLU A 72 8.89 -19.82 -16.37
CA GLU A 72 9.09 -19.91 -14.92
C GLU A 72 8.37 -18.79 -14.18
N VAL A 73 7.92 -19.07 -12.96
CA VAL A 73 7.14 -18.10 -12.15
C VAL A 73 7.85 -16.76 -12.01
N GLU A 74 9.16 -16.77 -11.72
CA GLU A 74 9.94 -15.54 -11.59
C GLU A 74 10.05 -14.76 -12.92
N GLU A 75 10.10 -15.45 -14.05
CA GLU A 75 10.12 -14.80 -15.38
C GLU A 75 8.76 -14.13 -15.69
N ILE A 76 7.65 -14.78 -15.30
CA ILE A 76 6.30 -14.19 -15.38
C ILE A 76 6.23 -12.92 -14.53
N ILE A 77 6.66 -12.98 -13.27
CA ILE A 77 6.68 -11.84 -12.35
C ILE A 77 7.53 -10.70 -12.91
N GLN A 78 8.72 -11.02 -13.40
CA GLN A 78 9.62 -10.03 -13.98
C GLN A 78 8.98 -9.36 -15.20
N TRP A 79 8.40 -10.15 -16.10
CA TRP A 79 7.75 -9.64 -17.31
C TRP A 79 6.58 -8.70 -16.98
N MET A 80 5.67 -9.14 -16.07
CA MET A 80 4.53 -8.32 -15.64
C MET A 80 5.01 -7.03 -14.95
N THR A 81 5.99 -7.13 -14.06
CA THR A 81 6.54 -5.95 -13.36
C THR A 81 7.15 -4.95 -14.35
N GLU A 82 7.89 -5.41 -15.34
CA GLU A 82 8.48 -4.53 -16.38
C GLU A 82 7.40 -3.87 -17.24
N TYR A 83 6.34 -4.63 -17.57
CA TYR A 83 5.20 -4.12 -18.29
C TYR A 83 4.53 -2.95 -17.56
N VAL A 84 4.27 -3.12 -16.25
CA VAL A 84 3.67 -2.08 -15.40
C VAL A 84 4.62 -0.88 -15.27
N MET A 85 5.91 -1.11 -14.99
CA MET A 85 6.90 -0.04 -14.83
C MET A 85 7.03 0.86 -16.06
N VAL A 86 7.03 0.28 -17.27
CA VAL A 86 7.09 1.07 -18.51
C VAL A 86 5.89 2.02 -18.58
N ARG A 87 4.70 1.52 -18.30
CA ARG A 87 3.49 2.35 -18.36
C ARG A 87 3.44 3.43 -17.28
N LEU A 88 3.92 3.14 -16.09
CA LEU A 88 4.00 4.13 -15.01
C LEU A 88 5.04 5.24 -15.31
N ARG A 89 6.10 4.94 -16.09
CA ARG A 89 7.11 5.93 -16.49
C ARG A 89 6.66 6.79 -17.67
N ASP A 90 5.91 6.20 -18.60
CA ASP A 90 5.51 6.85 -19.85
C ASP A 90 4.25 7.71 -19.71
N ALA A 91 3.53 7.60 -18.60
CA ALA A 91 2.29 8.33 -18.33
C ALA A 91 2.36 9.09 -17.00
N GLU A 92 1.40 9.98 -16.77
CA GLU A 92 1.16 10.51 -15.43
C GLU A 92 0.70 9.35 -14.52
N LEU A 93 1.26 9.29 -13.30
CA LEU A 93 0.87 8.25 -12.35
C LEU A 93 -0.63 8.31 -12.05
N PRO A 94 -1.33 7.17 -12.06
CA PRO A 94 -2.75 7.11 -11.77
C PRO A 94 -3.02 7.26 -10.27
N TRP A 95 -2.84 8.47 -9.74
CA TRP A 95 -3.01 8.76 -8.32
C TRP A 95 -4.42 8.44 -7.84
N ARG A 96 -4.48 7.77 -6.70
CA ARG A 96 -5.75 7.62 -5.98
C ARG A 96 -6.19 8.98 -5.42
N PRO A 97 -7.51 9.27 -5.44
CA PRO A 97 -8.02 10.56 -4.97
C PRO A 97 -7.57 10.90 -3.54
N GLY A 98 -6.93 12.05 -3.36
CA GLY A 98 -6.46 12.57 -2.06
C GLY A 98 -5.12 12.00 -1.56
N ALA A 99 -4.61 10.91 -2.15
CA ALA A 99 -3.39 10.28 -1.65
C ALA A 99 -2.16 11.19 -1.78
N ARG A 100 -1.96 11.79 -2.95
CA ARG A 100 -0.85 12.70 -3.21
C ARG A 100 -0.89 13.93 -2.31
N GLU A 101 -2.06 14.56 -2.22
CA GLU A 101 -2.28 15.76 -1.41
C GLU A 101 -2.03 15.50 0.08
N LEU A 102 -2.45 14.33 0.57
CA LEU A 102 -2.22 13.93 1.97
C LEU A 102 -0.74 13.66 2.24
N ILE A 103 -0.02 12.98 1.34
CA ILE A 103 1.43 12.75 1.47
C ILE A 103 2.19 14.08 1.50
N GLU A 104 1.90 15.00 0.56
CA GLU A 104 2.53 16.33 0.50
C GLU A 104 2.18 17.16 1.76
N GLY A 105 0.94 17.06 2.26
CA GLY A 105 0.52 17.70 3.51
C GLY A 105 1.24 17.17 4.75
N LEU A 106 1.47 15.87 4.84
CA LEU A 106 2.25 15.23 5.91
C LEU A 106 3.70 15.72 5.88
N HIS A 107 4.32 15.74 4.69
CA HIS A 107 5.66 16.29 4.50
C HIS A 107 5.76 17.75 4.97
N ALA A 108 4.80 18.60 4.58
CA ALA A 108 4.75 20.01 4.98
C ALA A 108 4.65 20.20 6.51
N ARG A 109 4.10 19.23 7.24
CA ARG A 109 4.04 19.21 8.72
C ARG A 109 5.21 18.50 9.39
N GLY A 110 6.18 18.02 8.61
CA GLY A 110 7.35 17.30 9.13
C GLY A 110 7.03 15.89 9.64
N ILE A 111 5.86 15.33 9.32
CA ILE A 111 5.49 13.94 9.65
C ILE A 111 6.13 13.03 8.61
N PRO A 112 7.04 12.12 9.01
CA PRO A 112 7.71 11.22 8.07
C PRO A 112 6.75 10.21 7.48
N THR A 113 7.02 9.82 6.22
CA THR A 113 6.25 8.82 5.49
C THR A 113 7.15 7.71 4.98
N ALA A 114 6.63 6.48 4.95
CA ALA A 114 7.26 5.34 4.31
C ALA A 114 6.32 4.68 3.30
N LEU A 115 6.87 4.19 2.19
CA LEU A 115 6.19 3.33 1.24
C LEU A 115 6.41 1.88 1.63
N VAL A 116 5.34 1.09 1.75
CA VAL A 116 5.35 -0.30 2.21
C VAL A 116 4.51 -1.15 1.27
N THR A 117 5.12 -1.78 0.29
CA THR A 117 4.42 -2.51 -0.78
C THR A 117 4.94 -3.94 -0.94
N MET A 118 4.11 -4.83 -1.51
CA MET A 118 4.56 -6.16 -1.97
C MET A 118 5.02 -6.17 -3.42
N SER A 119 4.92 -5.06 -4.12
CA SER A 119 5.54 -4.87 -5.43
C SER A 119 7.06 -4.88 -5.32
N ARG A 120 7.75 -5.26 -6.42
CA ARG A 120 9.22 -5.28 -6.45
C ARG A 120 9.79 -3.87 -6.26
N ARG A 121 10.94 -3.77 -5.58
CA ARG A 121 11.61 -2.49 -5.25
C ARG A 121 11.78 -1.57 -6.46
N LYS A 122 12.16 -2.12 -7.61
CA LYS A 122 12.32 -1.35 -8.85
C LYS A 122 11.04 -0.62 -9.29
N MET A 123 9.86 -1.19 -9.01
CA MET A 123 8.56 -0.58 -9.29
C MET A 123 8.19 0.44 -8.21
N ALA A 124 8.38 0.08 -6.93
CA ALA A 124 8.14 0.99 -5.81
C ALA A 124 8.91 2.31 -5.93
N LEU A 125 10.15 2.26 -6.44
CA LEU A 125 10.97 3.45 -6.67
C LEU A 125 10.40 4.36 -7.75
N VAL A 126 9.71 3.84 -8.78
CA VAL A 126 9.05 4.67 -9.80
C VAL A 126 7.96 5.55 -9.16
N ALA A 127 7.15 4.98 -8.27
CA ALA A 127 6.13 5.73 -7.53
C ALA A 127 6.75 6.73 -6.54
N ALA A 128 7.80 6.32 -5.84
CA ALA A 128 8.49 7.18 -4.88
C ALA A 128 9.17 8.38 -5.55
N GLU A 129 9.83 8.18 -6.70
CA GLU A 129 10.52 9.23 -7.47
C GLU A 129 9.55 10.33 -7.95
N ALA A 130 8.29 9.99 -8.23
CA ALA A 130 7.30 10.95 -8.69
C ALA A 130 6.92 12.01 -7.62
N LEU A 131 7.13 11.71 -6.34
CA LEU A 131 6.93 12.67 -5.24
C LEU A 131 8.22 13.42 -4.87
N GLY A 132 9.39 12.91 -5.31
CA GLY A 132 10.69 13.48 -4.99
C GLY A 132 10.90 13.64 -3.49
N ASP A 133 11.54 14.76 -3.09
CA ASP A 133 11.85 15.05 -1.69
C ASP A 133 10.62 15.25 -0.78
N ARG A 134 9.43 15.40 -1.37
CA ARG A 134 8.14 15.56 -0.66
C ARG A 134 7.42 14.23 -0.39
N GLY A 135 8.03 13.12 -0.81
CA GLY A 135 7.47 11.78 -0.68
C GLY A 135 8.01 11.01 0.53
N PHE A 136 8.52 9.84 0.24
CA PHE A 136 8.88 8.85 1.26
C PHE A 136 10.33 8.96 1.72
N ARG A 137 10.55 8.89 3.03
CA ARG A 137 11.90 8.76 3.63
C ARG A 137 12.42 7.33 3.56
N VAL A 138 11.50 6.36 3.55
CA VAL A 138 11.80 4.93 3.55
C VAL A 138 10.92 4.25 2.51
N VAL A 139 11.48 3.27 1.80
CA VAL A 139 10.76 2.36 0.92
C VAL A 139 11.06 0.94 1.36
N VAL A 140 10.02 0.18 1.67
CA VAL A 140 10.08 -1.27 1.93
C VAL A 140 9.23 -1.96 0.88
N ALA A 141 9.86 -2.80 0.08
CA ALA A 141 9.26 -3.51 -1.04
C ALA A 141 9.17 -5.01 -0.76
N GLY A 142 8.45 -5.75 -1.60
CA GLY A 142 8.24 -7.19 -1.42
C GLY A 142 9.51 -8.02 -1.38
N ASP A 143 10.54 -7.58 -2.11
CA ASP A 143 11.87 -8.21 -2.14
C ASP A 143 12.81 -7.80 -0.98
N ASP A 144 12.35 -6.96 -0.06
CA ASP A 144 13.12 -6.56 1.14
C ASP A 144 12.76 -7.37 2.40
N VAL A 145 11.73 -8.20 2.35
CA VAL A 145 11.22 -8.95 3.51
C VAL A 145 11.14 -10.45 3.24
N GLU A 146 11.37 -11.25 4.27
CA GLU A 146 11.27 -12.71 4.15
C GLU A 146 9.81 -13.18 4.14
N ARG A 147 8.95 -12.53 4.92
CA ARG A 147 7.54 -12.87 5.04
C ARG A 147 6.69 -11.73 4.49
N PRO A 148 6.00 -11.95 3.36
CA PRO A 148 5.13 -10.92 2.77
C PRO A 148 3.89 -10.67 3.64
N LYS A 149 3.12 -9.64 3.33
CA LYS A 149 1.77 -9.43 3.87
C LYS A 149 0.96 -10.74 3.69
N PRO A 150 0.23 -11.24 4.68
CA PRO A 150 -0.25 -10.54 5.88
C PRO A 150 0.69 -10.55 7.11
N PHE A 151 1.93 -11.04 7.01
CA PHE A 151 2.88 -10.92 8.10
C PHE A 151 3.28 -9.45 8.32
N PRO A 152 3.57 -9.02 9.58
CA PRO A 152 3.82 -7.62 9.91
C PRO A 152 5.19 -7.09 9.50
N ASP A 153 6.04 -7.92 8.93
CA ASP A 153 7.48 -7.69 8.72
C ASP A 153 7.75 -6.39 7.95
N ALA A 154 7.00 -6.12 6.91
CA ALA A 154 7.20 -4.93 6.08
C ALA A 154 6.90 -3.63 6.84
N TYR A 155 5.80 -3.58 7.59
CA TYR A 155 5.43 -2.42 8.41
C TYR A 155 6.38 -2.22 9.59
N LEU A 156 6.79 -3.30 10.25
CA LEU A 156 7.79 -3.25 11.33
C LEU A 156 9.14 -2.78 10.81
N SER A 157 9.57 -3.28 9.63
CA SER A 157 10.80 -2.83 8.97
C SER A 157 10.76 -1.33 8.64
N ALA A 158 9.63 -0.84 8.11
CA ALA A 158 9.46 0.58 7.79
C ALA A 158 9.54 1.47 9.03
N ALA A 159 8.85 1.10 10.11
CA ALA A 159 8.89 1.83 11.39
C ALA A 159 10.31 1.83 11.98
N ALA A 160 10.99 0.69 11.97
CA ALA A 160 12.37 0.56 12.45
C ALA A 160 13.35 1.45 11.66
N GLN A 161 13.24 1.48 10.33
CA GLN A 161 14.07 2.33 9.46
C GLN A 161 13.78 3.83 9.67
N LEU A 162 12.53 4.20 10.00
CA LEU A 162 12.18 5.57 10.42
C LEU A 162 12.57 5.89 11.87
N GLN A 163 13.03 4.91 12.64
CA GLN A 163 13.40 5.02 14.06
C GLN A 163 12.21 5.42 14.95
N VAL A 164 11.03 4.86 14.66
CA VAL A 164 9.80 5.07 15.44
C VAL A 164 9.19 3.73 15.86
N ASP A 165 8.32 3.75 16.88
CA ASP A 165 7.54 2.59 17.26
C ASP A 165 6.35 2.43 16.29
N ALA A 166 6.12 1.22 15.81
CA ALA A 166 5.00 0.94 14.90
C ALA A 166 3.64 1.27 15.55
N THR A 167 3.52 1.10 16.87
CA THR A 167 2.28 1.42 17.61
C THR A 167 1.96 2.92 17.66
N ALA A 168 2.96 3.77 17.39
CA ALA A 168 2.81 5.21 17.24
C ALA A 168 2.58 5.67 15.79
N CYS A 169 2.54 4.73 14.84
CA CYS A 169 2.34 5.01 13.42
C CYS A 169 0.89 4.82 12.99
N VAL A 170 0.55 5.46 11.88
CA VAL A 170 -0.67 5.17 11.10
C VAL A 170 -0.27 4.42 9.84
N ALA A 171 -0.92 3.30 9.54
CA ALA A 171 -0.81 2.59 8.26
C ALA A 171 -2.07 2.82 7.42
N ILE A 172 -1.90 3.01 6.10
CA ILE A 172 -3.03 3.19 5.16
C ILE A 172 -2.95 2.09 4.11
N GLU A 173 -4.07 1.36 3.91
CA GLU A 173 -4.17 0.14 3.15
C GLU A 173 -5.54 -0.04 2.48
N ASP A 174 -5.59 -0.80 1.37
CA ASP A 174 -6.83 -1.09 0.63
C ASP A 174 -7.18 -2.58 0.56
N SER A 175 -6.26 -3.46 0.95
CA SER A 175 -6.39 -4.91 0.81
C SER A 175 -6.57 -5.64 2.16
N ALA A 176 -7.29 -6.77 2.16
CA ALA A 176 -7.47 -7.57 3.36
C ALA A 176 -6.15 -8.10 3.94
N THR A 177 -5.22 -8.53 3.06
CA THR A 177 -3.88 -9.01 3.46
C THR A 177 -3.02 -7.89 4.01
N GLY A 178 -3.11 -6.70 3.43
CA GLY A 178 -2.37 -5.53 3.85
C GLY A 178 -2.89 -4.97 5.18
N VAL A 179 -4.21 -4.85 5.34
CA VAL A 179 -4.83 -4.45 6.61
C VAL A 179 -4.46 -5.43 7.73
N ALA A 180 -4.50 -6.75 7.47
CA ALA A 180 -4.06 -7.74 8.46
C ALA A 180 -2.59 -7.56 8.85
N SER A 181 -1.71 -7.27 7.89
CA SER A 181 -0.29 -7.00 8.12
C SER A 181 -0.07 -5.73 8.96
N ALA A 182 -0.76 -4.64 8.63
CA ALA A 182 -0.70 -3.37 9.36
C ALA A 182 -1.19 -3.54 10.80
N VAL A 183 -2.34 -4.18 11.00
CA VAL A 183 -2.88 -4.49 12.34
C VAL A 183 -1.91 -5.35 13.14
N ALA A 184 -1.34 -6.40 12.54
CA ALA A 184 -0.37 -7.28 13.20
C ALA A 184 0.93 -6.56 13.59
N SER A 185 1.30 -5.47 12.91
CA SER A 185 2.44 -4.62 13.29
C SER A 185 2.19 -3.74 14.50
N GLY A 186 0.93 -3.59 14.92
CA GLY A 186 0.50 -2.69 15.97
C GLY A 186 0.19 -1.26 15.50
N ALA A 187 0.40 -0.92 14.24
CA ALA A 187 0.08 0.41 13.71
C ALA A 187 -1.44 0.69 13.73
N VAL A 188 -1.83 1.93 13.98
CA VAL A 188 -3.23 2.35 13.78
C VAL A 188 -3.54 2.24 12.29
N THR A 189 -4.52 1.43 11.93
CA THR A 189 -4.74 1.04 10.54
C THR A 189 -5.98 1.71 9.97
N VAL A 190 -5.79 2.44 8.87
CA VAL A 190 -6.85 3.03 8.04
C VAL A 190 -7.04 2.14 6.82
N ALA A 191 -8.21 1.52 6.69
CA ALA A 191 -8.61 0.78 5.50
C ALA A 191 -9.33 1.72 4.53
N VAL A 192 -8.88 1.76 3.26
CA VAL A 192 -9.47 2.61 2.20
C VAL A 192 -10.04 1.71 1.12
N GLU A 193 -11.29 1.96 0.72
CA GLU A 193 -11.94 1.17 -0.33
C GLU A 193 -11.28 1.38 -1.69
N HIS A 194 -11.01 0.25 -2.37
CA HIS A 194 -10.61 0.21 -3.76
C HIS A 194 -11.47 -0.83 -4.50
N ILE A 195 -10.89 -1.93 -4.96
CA ILE A 195 -11.63 -3.00 -5.66
C ILE A 195 -12.35 -3.90 -4.67
N VAL A 196 -11.71 -4.17 -3.53
CA VAL A 196 -12.30 -4.98 -2.46
C VAL A 196 -13.20 -4.09 -1.63
N PRO A 197 -14.51 -4.40 -1.50
CA PRO A 197 -15.41 -3.65 -0.65
C PRO A 197 -14.95 -3.66 0.82
N LEU A 198 -15.12 -2.55 1.54
CA LEU A 198 -14.77 -2.47 2.96
C LEU A 198 -15.50 -3.52 3.82
N SER A 199 -16.68 -3.99 3.40
CA SER A 199 -17.40 -5.08 4.05
C SER A 199 -16.62 -6.39 4.12
N ASP A 200 -15.69 -6.59 3.18
CA ASP A 200 -14.91 -7.82 3.03
C ASP A 200 -13.52 -7.70 3.70
N ILE A 201 -13.19 -6.49 4.20
CA ILE A 201 -11.97 -6.22 4.95
C ILE A 201 -12.28 -6.30 6.44
N THR A 202 -11.64 -7.26 7.12
CA THR A 202 -11.74 -7.41 8.56
C THR A 202 -10.55 -6.76 9.27
N GLY A 203 -10.81 -6.07 10.38
CA GLY A 203 -9.80 -5.33 11.13
C GLY A 203 -9.68 -3.88 10.63
N GLY A 204 -8.64 -3.19 11.13
CA GLY A 204 -8.48 -1.75 10.92
C GLY A 204 -9.24 -0.93 11.96
N ASP A 205 -8.70 0.24 12.28
CA ASP A 205 -9.28 1.16 13.28
C ASP A 205 -10.23 2.17 12.63
N VAL A 206 -9.99 2.49 11.37
CA VAL A 206 -10.76 3.45 10.57
C VAL A 206 -11.02 2.87 9.18
N HIS A 207 -12.25 3.05 8.69
CA HIS A 207 -12.64 2.62 7.34
C HIS A 207 -13.12 3.84 6.54
N LEU A 208 -12.54 4.05 5.36
CA LEU A 208 -12.82 5.18 4.48
C LEU A 208 -13.13 4.68 3.07
N THR A 209 -14.14 5.25 2.45
CA THR A 209 -14.44 4.98 1.03
C THR A 209 -13.48 5.69 0.07
N THR A 210 -12.82 6.75 0.53
CA THR A 210 -11.88 7.55 -0.25
C THR A 210 -11.00 8.40 0.65
N LEU A 211 -9.81 8.82 0.15
CA LEU A 211 -8.96 9.83 0.78
C LEU A 211 -9.21 11.25 0.22
N ALA A 212 -10.11 11.42 -0.75
CA ALA A 212 -10.32 12.70 -1.45
C ALA A 212 -10.57 13.90 -0.52
N ASP A 213 -11.24 13.66 0.62
CA ASP A 213 -11.58 14.70 1.60
C ASP A 213 -10.77 14.56 2.91
N VAL A 214 -9.64 13.83 2.85
CA VAL A 214 -8.80 13.57 4.02
C VAL A 214 -7.52 14.40 3.93
N ASP A 215 -7.48 15.52 4.61
CA ASP A 215 -6.26 16.25 4.89
C ASP A 215 -5.58 15.75 6.19
N VAL A 216 -4.43 16.33 6.54
CA VAL A 216 -3.68 15.92 7.74
C VAL A 216 -4.47 16.13 9.02
N ASP A 217 -5.27 17.21 9.11
CA ASP A 217 -6.09 17.47 10.30
C ASP A 217 -7.20 16.42 10.45
N ARG A 218 -7.81 16.04 9.34
CA ARG A 218 -8.83 14.98 9.31
C ARG A 218 -8.24 13.61 9.64
N LEU A 219 -7.05 13.28 9.10
CA LEU A 219 -6.35 12.05 9.46
C LEU A 219 -6.08 11.97 10.97
N VAL A 220 -5.55 13.05 11.56
CA VAL A 220 -5.26 13.14 13.00
C VAL A 220 -6.54 13.03 13.83
N GLU A 221 -7.63 13.64 13.40
CA GLU A 221 -8.92 13.53 14.08
C GLU A 221 -9.42 12.08 14.09
N LEU A 222 -9.33 11.38 12.97
CA LEU A 222 -9.81 10.01 12.82
C LEU A 222 -8.95 8.99 13.59
N THR A 223 -7.62 9.17 13.59
CA THR A 223 -6.67 8.18 14.13
C THR A 223 -6.20 8.50 15.57
N GLY A 224 -6.34 9.75 16.01
CA GLY A 224 -5.86 10.22 17.30
C GLY A 224 -6.36 9.42 18.51
N PRO A 225 -7.65 9.05 18.61
CA PRO A 225 -8.16 8.23 19.72
C PRO A 225 -7.47 6.86 19.81
N ALA A 226 -7.26 6.18 18.69
CA ALA A 226 -6.58 4.88 18.64
C ALA A 226 -5.08 5.00 18.96
N LEU A 227 -4.40 6.04 18.46
CA LEU A 227 -3.01 6.34 18.80
C LEU A 227 -2.84 6.59 20.31
N ALA A 228 -3.72 7.37 20.91
CA ALA A 228 -3.68 7.66 22.33
C ALA A 228 -3.84 6.39 23.18
N ALA A 229 -4.76 5.50 22.80
CA ALA A 229 -4.99 4.24 23.50
C ALA A 229 -3.74 3.34 23.47
N ARG A 230 -3.11 3.16 22.29
CA ARG A 230 -1.90 2.33 22.12
C ARG A 230 -0.69 2.87 22.88
N THR A 231 -0.49 4.19 22.87
CA THR A 231 0.61 4.82 23.63
C THR A 231 0.48 4.58 25.13
N GLN A 232 -0.74 4.51 25.66
CA GLN A 232 -0.98 4.22 27.10
C GLN A 232 -0.75 2.75 27.45
N GLU A 233 -0.96 1.82 26.52
CA GLU A 233 -0.72 0.39 26.74
C GLU A 233 0.78 0.06 26.79
N VAL A 234 1.59 0.70 25.96
CA VAL A 234 3.06 0.53 25.92
C VAL A 234 3.73 1.12 27.17
N ALA A 235 3.11 2.12 27.81
CA ALA A 235 3.64 2.78 29.02
C ALA A 235 3.34 2.02 30.34
N ARG A 236 2.60 0.92 30.28
CA ARG A 236 2.25 0.08 31.46
C ARG A 236 3.09 -1.18 31.53
#